data_b20d9835216253dc535b2116bed64152
#
_entry.id   b20d9835216253dc535b2116bed64152
#
_cell.length_a   1.000
_cell.length_b   1.000
_cell.length_c   1.000
_cell.angle_alpha   90.00
_cell.angle_beta   90.00
_cell.angle_gamma   90.00
#
_symmetry.space_group_name_H-M   'P 1'
#
loop_
_entity.id
_entity.type
_entity.pdbx_description
1 polymer ?
#
loop_
_entity_poly.entity_id
_entity_poly.type
_entity_poly.pdbx_seq_one_letter_code
_entity_poly.pdbx_strand_id
1 'polypeptide(L)'
;TNVVNGNILVEGSRIRLPKVKWITMKKHREPAEGLRLKSVTVSMEPSGKYFASLLYEGYSCENQAADKDYSNAKILGIDYAMQGMAVFSEEIEMEEAGFFRKNEKRLAREQRKLSRCVKGSRNYVRQQKKVARCHEKIRSQRRDYLHKLSRRITDQYDIVAVEDIDMKAMSRCLHFGKSVQDNGYGMFRNMLDYKLAWKGKELVKVDRFFPSSKKCSKCGKIKKELKLSERVYRCT
;
A
#
# COMPACT_ATOMS: atom_id res chain seq x y z
N THR A 1 11.15 -1.66 21.83
CA THR A 1 11.56 -2.32 23.09
C THR A 1 11.10 -3.75 23.09
N ASN A 2 11.99 -4.70 23.37
CA ASN A 2 11.64 -6.11 23.50
C ASN A 2 10.95 -6.38 24.82
N VAL A 3 10.11 -7.40 24.86
CA VAL A 3 9.48 -7.88 26.08
C VAL A 3 10.51 -8.75 26.82
N VAL A 4 10.87 -8.31 28.04
CA VAL A 4 11.78 -9.04 28.93
C VAL A 4 11.17 -9.03 30.32
N ASN A 5 10.99 -10.21 30.92
CA ASN A 5 10.51 -10.38 32.31
C ASN A 5 9.24 -9.56 32.63
N GLY A 6 8.25 -9.53 31.70
CA GLY A 6 6.99 -8.85 31.94
C GLY A 6 7.06 -7.31 32.03
N ASN A 7 8.13 -6.70 31.49
CA ASN A 7 8.30 -5.24 31.46
C ASN A 7 7.24 -4.53 30.60
N ILE A 8 6.61 -5.25 29.67
CA ILE A 8 5.50 -4.76 28.84
C ILE A 8 4.33 -5.72 28.98
N LEU A 9 3.16 -5.16 29.28
CA LEU A 9 1.91 -5.89 29.42
C LEU A 9 0.82 -5.20 28.61
N VAL A 10 -0.10 -5.97 28.07
CA VAL A 10 -1.30 -5.46 27.36
C VAL A 10 -2.52 -6.08 28.02
N GLU A 11 -3.38 -5.26 28.59
CA GLU A 11 -4.62 -5.65 29.25
C GLU A 11 -5.79 -4.85 28.69
N GLY A 12 -6.66 -5.52 27.95
CA GLY A 12 -7.80 -4.85 27.30
C GLY A 12 -7.33 -3.67 26.43
N SER A 13 -7.78 -2.46 26.79
CA SER A 13 -7.43 -1.21 26.08
C SER A 13 -6.27 -0.45 26.73
N ARG A 14 -5.44 -1.10 27.55
CA ARG A 14 -4.28 -0.49 28.19
C ARG A 14 -2.99 -1.22 27.88
N ILE A 15 -1.91 -0.46 27.80
CA ILE A 15 -0.55 -0.99 27.64
C ILE A 15 0.32 -0.43 28.76
N ARG A 16 1.08 -1.32 29.40
CA ARG A 16 2.14 -0.95 30.34
C ARG A 16 3.46 -0.91 29.59
N LEU A 17 4.15 0.21 29.67
CA LEU A 17 5.47 0.41 29.07
C LEU A 17 6.50 0.73 30.16
N PRO A 18 7.77 0.32 29.97
CA PRO A 18 8.86 0.72 30.86
C PRO A 18 8.90 2.25 31.02
N LYS A 19 9.12 2.73 32.24
CA LYS A 19 9.18 4.14 32.63
C LYS A 19 7.85 4.94 32.54
N VAL A 20 6.98 4.64 31.59
CA VAL A 20 5.73 5.42 31.33
C VAL A 20 4.53 4.83 32.10
N LYS A 21 4.66 3.59 32.60
CA LYS A 21 3.60 2.84 33.30
C LYS A 21 2.41 2.53 32.38
N TRP A 22 1.18 2.57 32.91
CA TRP A 22 -0.05 2.23 32.17
C TRP A 22 -0.54 3.40 31.33
N ILE A 23 -0.80 3.14 30.04
CA ILE A 23 -1.35 4.10 29.09
C ILE A 23 -2.59 3.48 28.44
N THR A 24 -3.66 4.25 28.34
CA THR A 24 -4.84 3.86 27.56
C THR A 24 -4.57 4.00 26.09
N MET A 25 -4.92 2.97 25.31
CA MET A 25 -4.80 2.95 23.86
C MET A 25 -6.10 2.50 23.20
N LYS A 26 -6.32 2.93 21.96
CA LYS A 26 -7.40 2.37 21.14
C LYS A 26 -6.86 1.10 20.48
N LYS A 27 -7.26 -0.06 20.97
CA LYS A 27 -6.93 -1.34 20.40
C LYS A 27 -7.79 -1.59 19.16
N HIS A 28 -7.15 -1.94 18.05
CA HIS A 28 -7.85 -2.11 16.78
C HIS A 28 -8.06 -3.58 16.40
N ARG A 29 -7.30 -4.49 17.03
CA ARG A 29 -7.32 -5.91 16.73
C ARG A 29 -6.92 -6.70 17.96
N GLU A 30 -7.58 -7.83 18.20
CA GLU A 30 -7.13 -8.81 19.16
C GLU A 30 -6.08 -9.73 18.51
N PRO A 31 -5.00 -10.09 19.23
CA PRO A 31 -4.11 -11.14 18.77
C PRO A 31 -4.85 -12.48 18.75
N ALA A 32 -4.46 -13.38 17.87
CA ALA A 32 -4.96 -14.77 17.93
C ALA A 32 -4.50 -15.45 19.22
N GLU A 33 -5.26 -16.44 19.67
CA GLU A 33 -4.92 -17.24 20.85
C GLU A 33 -3.58 -17.96 20.66
N GLY A 34 -2.83 -18.08 21.75
CA GLY A 34 -1.51 -18.74 21.74
C GLY A 34 -0.34 -17.87 21.26
N LEU A 35 -0.60 -16.63 20.78
CA LEU A 35 0.46 -15.72 20.38
C LEU A 35 1.09 -15.01 21.58
N ARG A 36 2.42 -14.98 21.61
CA ARG A 36 3.22 -14.30 22.64
C ARG A 36 3.68 -12.93 22.16
N LEU A 37 3.46 -11.89 22.97
CA LEU A 37 3.98 -10.55 22.67
C LEU A 37 5.52 -10.54 22.75
N LYS A 38 6.18 -10.21 21.63
CA LYS A 38 7.63 -10.18 21.50
C LYS A 38 8.23 -8.80 21.69
N SER A 39 7.64 -7.79 21.05
CA SER A 39 8.15 -6.43 21.15
C SER A 39 7.06 -5.39 20.89
N VAL A 40 7.33 -4.17 21.36
CA VAL A 40 6.49 -3.00 21.12
C VAL A 40 7.33 -1.86 20.56
N THR A 41 6.87 -1.27 19.46
CA THR A 41 7.45 -0.05 18.89
C THR A 41 6.47 1.09 19.05
N VAL A 42 6.88 2.13 19.76
CA VAL A 42 6.09 3.36 19.90
C VAL A 42 6.63 4.39 18.93
N SER A 43 5.73 4.96 18.14
CA SER A 43 6.03 6.02 17.17
C SER A 43 5.14 7.23 17.40
N MET A 44 5.68 8.42 17.11
CA MET A 44 4.95 9.67 17.13
C MET A 44 4.87 10.22 15.69
N GLU A 45 3.65 10.51 15.26
CA GLU A 45 3.41 11.15 13.97
C GLU A 45 3.55 12.66 14.07
N PRO A 46 3.89 13.36 12.99
CA PRO A 46 3.97 14.83 12.97
C PRO A 46 2.66 15.54 13.36
N SER A 47 1.53 14.83 13.27
CA SER A 47 0.21 15.30 13.75
C SER A 47 0.10 15.38 15.27
N GLY A 48 1.07 14.81 16.01
CA GLY A 48 1.10 14.68 17.45
C GLY A 48 0.39 13.45 17.99
N LYS A 49 -0.02 12.51 17.14
CA LYS A 49 -0.58 11.22 17.55
C LYS A 49 0.52 10.22 17.84
N TYR A 50 0.29 9.36 18.82
CA TYR A 50 1.15 8.23 19.14
C TYR A 50 0.50 6.93 18.69
N PHE A 51 1.34 6.01 18.22
CA PHE A 51 0.95 4.67 17.83
C PHE A 51 1.86 3.65 18.51
N ALA A 52 1.27 2.54 18.95
CA ALA A 52 2.01 1.37 19.41
C ALA A 52 1.84 0.24 18.40
N SER A 53 2.94 -0.23 17.84
CA SER A 53 2.99 -1.42 16.99
C SER A 53 3.42 -2.59 17.86
N LEU A 54 2.54 -3.58 17.98
CA LEU A 54 2.73 -4.77 18.81
C LEU A 54 3.15 -5.92 17.90
N LEU A 55 4.32 -6.47 18.14
CA LEU A 55 4.81 -7.66 17.43
C LEU A 55 4.55 -8.88 18.30
N TYR A 56 3.78 -9.82 17.76
CA TYR A 56 3.52 -11.11 18.36
C TYR A 56 4.28 -12.19 17.60
N GLU A 57 4.73 -13.21 18.30
CA GLU A 57 5.27 -14.45 17.75
C GLU A 57 4.40 -15.61 18.19
N GLY A 58 4.30 -16.63 17.36
CA GLY A 58 3.59 -17.86 17.63
C GLY A 58 3.98 -18.91 16.61
N TYR A 59 3.48 -20.11 16.78
CA TYR A 59 3.71 -21.17 15.82
C TYR A 59 3.03 -20.77 14.50
N SER A 60 3.80 -20.61 13.43
CA SER A 60 3.26 -20.53 12.10
C SER A 60 2.63 -21.87 11.76
N CYS A 61 1.38 -21.89 11.33
CA CYS A 61 0.96 -22.98 10.46
C CYS A 61 1.99 -22.99 9.32
N GLU A 62 2.76 -24.04 9.20
CA GLU A 62 3.63 -24.24 8.05
C GLU A 62 2.74 -24.04 6.82
N ASN A 63 3.04 -23.04 6.04
CA ASN A 63 2.54 -22.96 4.67
C ASN A 63 3.16 -24.18 3.99
N GLN A 64 2.45 -25.29 4.00
CA GLN A 64 2.80 -26.45 3.20
C GLN A 64 2.86 -25.91 1.78
N ALA A 65 4.06 -25.87 1.23
CA ALA A 65 4.27 -25.75 -0.20
C ALA A 65 3.76 -27.07 -0.81
N ALA A 66 2.43 -27.22 -0.83
CA ALA A 66 1.79 -28.25 -1.61
C ALA A 66 2.15 -27.97 -3.06
N ASP A 67 2.49 -28.99 -3.82
CA ASP A 67 2.61 -28.89 -5.27
C ASP A 67 1.33 -28.24 -5.80
N LYS A 68 1.46 -26.98 -6.23
CA LYS A 68 0.32 -26.17 -6.62
C LYS A 68 -0.06 -26.58 -8.03
N ASP A 69 -1.17 -27.28 -8.13
CA ASP A 69 -1.80 -27.47 -9.44
C ASP A 69 -2.45 -26.16 -9.88
N TYR A 70 -1.89 -25.55 -10.91
CA TYR A 70 -2.38 -24.29 -11.48
C TYR A 70 -3.36 -24.50 -12.65
N SER A 71 -3.74 -25.74 -12.98
CA SER A 71 -4.62 -26.05 -14.13
C SER A 71 -5.96 -25.33 -14.09
N ASN A 72 -6.49 -25.04 -12.88
CA ASN A 72 -7.75 -24.33 -12.65
C ASN A 72 -7.55 -22.97 -11.93
N ALA A 73 -6.33 -22.45 -11.86
CA ALA A 73 -6.04 -21.22 -11.13
C ALA A 73 -6.68 -20.00 -11.82
N LYS A 74 -7.31 -19.15 -11.03
CA LYS A 74 -7.82 -17.84 -11.49
C LYS A 74 -6.66 -16.86 -11.55
N ILE A 75 -6.38 -16.34 -12.74
CA ILE A 75 -5.26 -15.45 -13.01
C ILE A 75 -5.76 -14.05 -13.31
N LEU A 76 -5.17 -13.04 -12.66
CA LEU A 76 -5.43 -11.63 -12.94
C LEU A 76 -4.16 -10.96 -13.43
N GLY A 77 -4.22 -10.32 -14.60
CA GLY A 77 -3.18 -9.42 -15.11
C GLY A 77 -3.44 -7.98 -14.64
N ILE A 78 -2.39 -7.30 -14.20
CA ILE A 78 -2.46 -5.88 -13.76
C ILE A 78 -1.36 -5.09 -14.46
N ASP A 79 -1.76 -4.13 -15.29
CA ASP A 79 -0.88 -3.14 -15.89
C ASP A 79 -1.01 -1.78 -15.17
N TYR A 80 0.11 -1.07 -15.03
CA TYR A 80 0.10 0.25 -14.40
C TYR A 80 -0.47 1.30 -15.35
N ALA A 81 -1.45 2.05 -14.86
CA ALA A 81 -2.01 3.18 -15.57
C ALA A 81 -1.79 4.48 -14.82
N MET A 82 -1.33 5.52 -15.55
CA MET A 82 -1.17 6.86 -14.95
C MET A 82 -2.49 7.49 -14.54
N GLN A 83 -3.54 7.23 -15.32
CA GLN A 83 -4.91 7.57 -14.97
C GLN A 83 -5.57 6.35 -14.35
N GLY A 84 -6.08 6.48 -13.13
CA GLY A 84 -6.81 5.41 -12.45
C GLY A 84 -5.97 4.35 -11.72
N MET A 85 -4.64 4.46 -11.68
CA MET A 85 -3.71 3.58 -10.99
C MET A 85 -3.36 2.29 -11.74
N ALA A 86 -4.34 1.51 -12.22
CA ALA A 86 -4.10 0.22 -12.89
C ALA A 86 -5.21 -0.11 -13.89
N VAL A 87 -4.85 -0.91 -14.89
CA VAL A 87 -5.76 -1.60 -15.80
C VAL A 87 -5.68 -3.08 -15.49
N PHE A 88 -6.83 -3.74 -15.42
CA PHE A 88 -6.91 -5.17 -15.11
C PHE A 88 -7.33 -5.96 -16.36
N SER A 89 -6.90 -7.21 -16.44
CA SER A 89 -7.31 -8.13 -17.52
C SER A 89 -8.81 -8.49 -17.47
N GLU A 90 -9.43 -8.30 -16.33
CA GLU A 90 -10.87 -8.47 -16.12
C GLU A 90 -11.47 -7.18 -15.55
N GLU A 91 -12.79 -7.04 -15.64
CA GLU A 91 -13.48 -5.88 -15.10
C GLU A 91 -13.49 -5.92 -13.56
N ILE A 92 -12.71 -5.02 -12.97
CA ILE A 92 -12.68 -4.82 -11.51
C ILE A 92 -13.20 -3.44 -11.21
N GLU A 93 -14.30 -3.38 -10.46
CA GLU A 93 -14.86 -2.13 -9.99
C GLU A 93 -13.86 -1.39 -9.11
N MET A 94 -13.45 -0.21 -9.52
CA MET A 94 -12.56 0.67 -8.79
C MET A 94 -13.21 2.03 -8.55
N GLU A 95 -13.15 2.49 -7.32
CA GLU A 95 -13.41 3.89 -7.03
C GLU A 95 -12.25 4.76 -7.53
N GLU A 96 -12.58 5.95 -8.00
CA GLU A 96 -11.57 6.91 -8.45
C GLU A 96 -10.65 7.31 -7.30
N ALA A 97 -9.37 6.95 -7.38
CA ALA A 97 -8.36 7.20 -6.35
C ALA A 97 -8.20 8.71 -6.04
N GLY A 98 -7.35 9.43 -6.68
CA GLY A 98 -7.23 10.89 -6.61
C GLY A 98 -7.26 11.53 -5.22
N PHE A 99 -6.81 10.82 -4.18
CA PHE A 99 -6.92 11.28 -2.77
C PHE A 99 -6.17 12.57 -2.51
N PHE A 100 -5.01 12.76 -3.14
CA PHE A 100 -4.25 13.98 -3.04
C PHE A 100 -4.99 15.12 -3.73
N ARG A 101 -5.45 14.93 -4.97
CA ARG A 101 -6.15 15.93 -5.76
C ARG A 101 -7.43 16.41 -5.07
N LYS A 102 -8.21 15.49 -4.49
CA LYS A 102 -9.43 15.84 -3.71
C LYS A 102 -9.12 16.70 -2.47
N ASN A 103 -7.94 16.60 -1.89
CA ASN A 103 -7.53 17.35 -0.69
C ASN A 103 -6.55 18.50 -0.99
N GLU A 104 -6.08 18.67 -2.22
CA GLU A 104 -5.01 19.60 -2.61
C GLU A 104 -5.32 21.05 -2.25
N LYS A 105 -6.53 21.54 -2.55
CA LYS A 105 -6.94 22.91 -2.21
C LYS A 105 -6.87 23.18 -0.70
N ARG A 106 -7.29 22.21 0.11
CA ARG A 106 -7.22 22.33 1.56
C ARG A 106 -5.78 22.33 2.06
N LEU A 107 -4.96 21.41 1.57
CA LEU A 107 -3.53 21.33 1.93
C LEU A 107 -2.80 22.62 1.58
N ALA A 108 -2.97 23.13 0.35
CA ALA A 108 -2.36 24.38 -0.11
C ALA A 108 -2.78 25.59 0.76
N ARG A 109 -4.04 25.65 1.20
CA ARG A 109 -4.52 26.68 2.12
C ARG A 109 -3.81 26.61 3.48
N GLU A 110 -3.70 25.44 4.05
CA GLU A 110 -3.04 25.27 5.35
C GLU A 110 -1.51 25.50 5.25
N GLN A 111 -0.88 25.15 4.12
CA GLN A 111 0.52 25.44 3.86
C GLN A 111 0.78 26.95 3.71
N ARG A 112 -0.07 27.68 2.98
CA ARG A 112 0.02 29.15 2.88
C ARG A 112 -0.12 29.85 4.25
N LYS A 113 -0.99 29.33 5.13
CA LYS A 113 -1.08 29.84 6.51
C LYS A 113 0.22 29.57 7.27
N LEU A 114 0.81 28.38 7.10
CA LEU A 114 2.05 28.01 7.76
C LEU A 114 3.21 28.91 7.33
N SER A 115 3.31 29.21 6.02
CA SER A 115 4.39 30.09 5.50
C SER A 115 4.35 31.53 6.05
N ARG A 116 3.18 31.98 6.49
CA ARG A 116 3.00 33.31 7.10
C ARG A 116 3.27 33.33 8.61
N CYS A 117 3.46 32.18 9.24
CA CYS A 117 3.75 32.11 10.68
C CYS A 117 5.26 32.32 10.92
N VAL A 118 5.59 33.01 12.01
CA VAL A 118 6.97 33.11 12.46
C VAL A 118 7.48 31.75 12.91
N LYS A 119 8.57 31.28 12.28
CA LYS A 119 9.18 29.99 12.61
C LYS A 119 9.51 29.88 14.09
N GLY A 120 9.21 28.73 14.70
CA GLY A 120 9.43 28.49 16.12
C GLY A 120 8.36 29.04 17.05
N SER A 121 7.45 29.90 16.59
CA SER A 121 6.34 30.39 17.42
C SER A 121 5.31 29.30 17.75
N ARG A 122 4.55 29.50 18.85
CA ARG A 122 3.44 28.58 19.21
C ARG A 122 2.42 28.46 18.08
N ASN A 123 2.15 29.55 17.35
CA ASN A 123 1.25 29.53 16.19
C ASN A 123 1.83 28.71 15.03
N TYR A 124 3.13 28.79 14.77
CA TYR A 124 3.80 27.96 13.77
C TYR A 124 3.65 26.49 14.09
N VAL A 125 3.96 26.06 15.32
CA VAL A 125 3.81 24.66 15.77
C VAL A 125 2.36 24.17 15.65
N ARG A 126 1.39 24.99 16.03
CA ARG A 126 -0.04 24.69 15.89
C ARG A 126 -0.43 24.49 14.42
N GLN A 127 0.03 25.38 13.54
CA GLN A 127 -0.27 25.34 12.12
C GLN A 127 0.44 24.16 11.42
N GLN A 128 1.68 23.86 11.81
CA GLN A 128 2.42 22.70 11.34
C GLN A 128 1.66 21.39 11.61
N LYS A 129 1.08 21.24 12.82
CA LYS A 129 0.22 20.10 13.15
C LYS A 129 -1.04 20.02 12.26
N LYS A 130 -1.63 21.15 11.84
CA LYS A 130 -2.77 21.15 10.91
C LYS A 130 -2.36 20.66 9.52
N VAL A 131 -1.22 21.10 9.00
CA VAL A 131 -0.67 20.62 7.72
C VAL A 131 -0.38 19.12 7.83
N ALA A 132 0.26 18.66 8.91
CA ALA A 132 0.54 17.25 9.14
C ALA A 132 -0.74 16.39 9.16
N ARG A 133 -1.82 16.88 9.77
CA ARG A 133 -3.13 16.20 9.77
C ARG A 133 -3.75 16.10 8.37
N CYS A 134 -3.53 17.10 7.49
CA CYS A 134 -3.98 16.99 6.10
C CYS A 134 -3.23 15.89 5.36
N HIS A 135 -1.91 15.81 5.51
CA HIS A 135 -1.09 14.73 4.93
C HIS A 135 -1.46 13.36 5.50
N GLU A 136 -1.68 13.27 6.81
CA GLU A 136 -2.12 12.03 7.47
C GLU A 136 -3.45 11.54 6.91
N LYS A 137 -4.43 12.45 6.71
CA LYS A 137 -5.73 12.10 6.12
C LYS A 137 -5.57 11.52 4.72
N ILE A 138 -4.79 12.19 3.84
CA ILE A 138 -4.55 11.74 2.46
C ILE A 138 -3.90 10.36 2.47
N ARG A 139 -2.85 10.17 3.29
CA ARG A 139 -2.13 8.90 3.44
C ARG A 139 -3.06 7.78 3.94
N SER A 140 -3.89 8.06 4.93
CA SER A 140 -4.80 7.08 5.52
C SER A 140 -5.89 6.66 4.55
N GLN A 141 -6.51 7.61 3.83
CA GLN A 141 -7.51 7.31 2.81
C GLN A 141 -6.94 6.44 1.68
N ARG A 142 -5.75 6.80 1.16
CA ARG A 142 -5.05 6.00 0.15
C ARG A 142 -4.77 4.59 0.65
N ARG A 143 -4.21 4.48 1.86
CA ARG A 143 -3.87 3.20 2.45
C ARG A 143 -5.10 2.30 2.67
N ASP A 144 -6.19 2.85 3.17
CA ASP A 144 -7.44 2.12 3.36
C ASP A 144 -7.99 1.58 2.03
N TYR A 145 -8.04 2.43 1.01
CA TYR A 145 -8.46 2.04 -0.33
C TYR A 145 -7.60 0.91 -0.90
N LEU A 146 -6.27 1.06 -0.86
CA LEU A 146 -5.35 0.05 -1.38
C LEU A 146 -5.43 -1.27 -0.60
N HIS A 147 -5.66 -1.20 0.71
CA HIS A 147 -5.89 -2.39 1.53
C HIS A 147 -7.17 -3.13 1.15
N LYS A 148 -8.26 -2.40 0.90
CA LYS A 148 -9.55 -2.97 0.49
C LYS A 148 -9.44 -3.60 -0.90
N LEU A 149 -8.88 -2.87 -1.86
CA LEU A 149 -8.70 -3.34 -3.22
C LEU A 149 -7.80 -4.59 -3.27
N SER A 150 -6.62 -4.53 -2.65
CA SER A 150 -5.70 -5.67 -2.63
C SER A 150 -6.27 -6.89 -1.90
N ARG A 151 -7.11 -6.69 -0.86
CA ARG A 151 -7.79 -7.80 -0.21
C ARG A 151 -8.80 -8.45 -1.14
N ARG A 152 -9.65 -7.68 -1.79
CA ARG A 152 -10.65 -8.18 -2.74
C ARG A 152 -10.00 -9.00 -3.85
N ILE A 153 -8.90 -8.50 -4.44
CA ILE A 153 -8.17 -9.21 -5.49
C ILE A 153 -7.59 -10.53 -4.95
N THR A 154 -6.90 -10.50 -3.82
CA THR A 154 -6.29 -11.72 -3.26
C THR A 154 -7.30 -12.72 -2.72
N ASP A 155 -8.55 -12.31 -2.46
CA ASP A 155 -9.66 -13.22 -2.13
C ASP A 155 -10.16 -13.97 -3.38
N GLN A 156 -10.18 -13.33 -4.54
CA GLN A 156 -10.79 -13.84 -5.76
C GLN A 156 -9.83 -14.57 -6.70
N TYR A 157 -8.55 -14.19 -6.73
CA TYR A 157 -7.55 -14.71 -7.68
C TYR A 157 -6.45 -15.49 -6.97
N ASP A 158 -5.90 -16.49 -7.65
CA ASP A 158 -4.85 -17.37 -7.14
C ASP A 158 -3.47 -16.90 -7.58
N ILE A 159 -3.38 -16.37 -8.81
CA ILE A 159 -2.17 -15.82 -9.38
C ILE A 159 -2.46 -14.38 -9.82
N VAL A 160 -1.58 -13.46 -9.45
CA VAL A 160 -1.64 -12.08 -9.93
C VAL A 160 -0.36 -11.74 -10.66
N ALA A 161 -0.47 -11.43 -11.95
CA ALA A 161 0.65 -11.00 -12.79
C ALA A 161 0.73 -9.48 -12.81
N VAL A 162 1.89 -8.92 -12.49
CA VAL A 162 2.15 -7.47 -12.48
C VAL A 162 3.40 -7.14 -13.28
N GLU A 163 3.44 -6.00 -13.94
CA GLU A 163 4.64 -5.51 -14.58
C GLU A 163 5.70 -5.03 -13.55
N ASP A 164 6.98 -5.38 -13.77
CA ASP A 164 8.08 -4.93 -12.91
C ASP A 164 8.55 -3.52 -13.28
N ILE A 165 7.77 -2.53 -12.87
CA ILE A 165 8.04 -1.11 -13.15
C ILE A 165 8.93 -0.51 -12.08
N ASP A 166 9.98 0.21 -12.49
CA ASP A 166 10.74 1.08 -11.60
C ASP A 166 9.98 2.41 -11.37
N MET A 167 9.16 2.43 -10.32
CA MET A 167 8.36 3.60 -9.95
C MET A 167 9.22 4.82 -9.59
N LYS A 168 10.47 4.62 -9.13
CA LYS A 168 11.39 5.72 -8.79
C LYS A 168 11.91 6.37 -10.07
N ALA A 169 12.33 5.58 -11.03
CA ALA A 169 12.77 6.07 -12.34
C ALA A 169 11.62 6.80 -13.05
N MET A 170 10.43 6.23 -13.09
CA MET A 170 9.24 6.83 -13.68
C MET A 170 8.89 8.19 -13.03
N SER A 171 8.96 8.28 -11.71
CA SER A 171 8.69 9.52 -10.99
C SER A 171 9.69 10.64 -11.34
N ARG A 172 10.95 10.29 -11.60
CA ARG A 172 12.04 11.26 -11.90
C ARG A 172 12.05 11.68 -13.36
N CYS A 173 12.01 10.71 -14.28
CA CYS A 173 12.26 10.96 -15.70
C CYS A 173 11.10 11.66 -16.42
N LEU A 174 9.86 11.50 -15.99
CA LEU A 174 8.67 11.95 -16.72
C LEU A 174 7.89 13.07 -16.00
N HIS A 175 8.44 13.66 -14.95
CA HIS A 175 7.74 14.65 -14.11
C HIS A 175 6.37 14.20 -13.56
N PHE A 176 6.10 12.90 -13.55
CA PHE A 176 4.85 12.30 -13.10
C PHE A 176 4.82 12.03 -11.59
N GLY A 177 5.78 12.53 -10.83
CA GLY A 177 5.92 12.26 -9.40
C GLY A 177 4.64 12.46 -8.59
N LYS A 178 3.84 13.47 -8.97
CA LYS A 178 2.55 13.75 -8.29
C LYS A 178 1.54 12.62 -8.52
N SER A 179 1.37 12.15 -9.75
CA SER A 179 0.45 11.06 -10.11
C SER A 179 0.92 9.72 -9.58
N VAL A 180 2.22 9.42 -9.71
CA VAL A 180 2.83 8.19 -9.17
C VAL A 180 2.66 8.11 -7.65
N GLN A 181 2.87 9.24 -6.93
CA GLN A 181 2.67 9.29 -5.49
C GLN A 181 1.19 9.21 -5.10
N ASP A 182 0.30 9.82 -5.87
CA ASP A 182 -1.13 9.80 -5.57
C ASP A 182 -1.74 8.41 -5.80
N ASN A 183 -1.36 7.74 -6.86
CA ASN A 183 -1.83 6.39 -7.19
C ASN A 183 -1.35 5.34 -6.18
N GLY A 184 -0.11 5.47 -5.67
CA GLY A 184 0.43 4.55 -4.67
C GLY A 184 0.64 3.11 -5.17
N TYR A 185 0.89 2.92 -6.48
CA TYR A 185 1.02 1.59 -7.11
C TYR A 185 2.09 0.71 -6.45
N GLY A 186 3.26 1.27 -6.10
CA GLY A 186 4.29 0.51 -5.40
C GLY A 186 3.82 -0.03 -4.03
N MET A 187 3.00 0.74 -3.31
CA MET A 187 2.38 0.28 -2.06
C MET A 187 1.34 -0.81 -2.34
N PHE A 188 0.56 -0.67 -3.40
CA PHE A 188 -0.43 -1.65 -3.82
C PHE A 188 0.22 -2.99 -4.18
N ARG A 189 1.29 -2.97 -5.01
CA ARG A 189 2.07 -4.16 -5.36
C ARG A 189 2.60 -4.89 -4.12
N ASN A 190 3.18 -4.16 -3.17
CA ASN A 190 3.64 -4.75 -1.92
C ASN A 190 2.49 -5.36 -1.10
N MET A 191 1.30 -4.72 -1.11
CA MET A 191 0.13 -5.27 -0.42
C MET A 191 -0.41 -6.55 -1.08
N LEU A 192 -0.34 -6.65 -2.40
CA LEU A 192 -0.66 -7.88 -3.13
C LEU A 192 0.32 -8.99 -2.76
N ASP A 193 1.63 -8.69 -2.82
CA ASP A 193 2.71 -9.64 -2.58
C ASP A 193 2.55 -10.37 -1.24
N TYR A 194 2.56 -9.64 -0.12
CA TYR A 194 2.46 -10.29 1.18
C TYR A 194 1.09 -10.93 1.45
N LYS A 195 0.00 -10.39 0.89
CA LYS A 195 -1.33 -10.97 1.10
C LYS A 195 -1.53 -12.26 0.31
N LEU A 196 -1.00 -12.34 -0.92
CA LEU A 196 -0.98 -13.57 -1.69
C LEU A 196 -0.12 -14.62 -0.99
N ALA A 197 1.09 -14.25 -0.55
CA ALA A 197 1.95 -15.13 0.22
C ALA A 197 1.26 -15.70 1.48
N TRP A 198 0.55 -14.86 2.25
CA TRP A 198 -0.22 -15.32 3.42
C TRP A 198 -1.32 -16.31 3.09
N LYS A 199 -1.82 -16.31 1.86
CA LYS A 199 -2.87 -17.23 1.38
C LYS A 199 -2.31 -18.42 0.61
N GLY A 200 -0.99 -18.58 0.55
CA GLY A 200 -0.35 -19.59 -0.27
C GLY A 200 -0.52 -19.37 -1.78
N LYS A 201 -0.87 -18.15 -2.21
CA LYS A 201 -1.08 -17.73 -3.61
C LYS A 201 0.17 -17.02 -4.14
N GLU A 202 0.19 -16.65 -5.42
CA GLU A 202 1.41 -16.19 -6.08
C GLU A 202 1.27 -14.82 -6.74
N LEU A 203 2.32 -13.99 -6.60
CA LEU A 203 2.53 -12.76 -7.38
C LEU A 203 3.63 -12.98 -8.40
N VAL A 204 3.28 -12.99 -9.68
CA VAL A 204 4.22 -13.11 -10.80
C VAL A 204 4.61 -11.72 -11.28
N LYS A 205 5.92 -11.45 -11.36
CA LYS A 205 6.45 -10.22 -11.95
C LYS A 205 6.84 -10.47 -13.40
N VAL A 206 6.17 -9.76 -14.28
CA VAL A 206 6.50 -9.81 -15.73
C VAL A 206 7.68 -8.89 -15.98
N ASP A 207 8.66 -9.35 -16.76
CA ASP A 207 9.84 -8.56 -17.11
C ASP A 207 9.44 -7.23 -17.75
N ARG A 208 10.13 -6.15 -17.36
CA ARG A 208 9.87 -4.77 -17.83
C ARG A 208 10.08 -4.58 -19.34
N PHE A 209 10.86 -5.46 -19.97
CA PHE A 209 11.12 -5.43 -21.41
C PHE A 209 10.20 -6.39 -22.18
N PHE A 210 9.30 -7.07 -21.49
CA PHE A 210 8.32 -7.92 -22.15
C PHE A 210 7.42 -7.06 -23.05
N PRO A 211 7.34 -7.36 -24.36
CA PRO A 211 6.62 -6.52 -25.32
C PRO A 211 5.09 -6.71 -25.21
N SER A 212 4.52 -6.44 -24.05
CA SER A 212 3.10 -6.68 -23.72
C SER A 212 2.15 -6.03 -24.73
N SER A 213 2.41 -4.79 -25.16
CA SER A 213 1.59 -4.05 -26.11
C SER A 213 1.80 -4.49 -27.57
N LYS A 214 2.95 -5.13 -27.89
CA LYS A 214 3.33 -5.53 -29.27
C LYS A 214 3.13 -7.01 -29.55
N LYS A 215 2.90 -7.84 -28.56
CA LYS A 215 2.76 -9.29 -28.69
C LYS A 215 1.29 -9.71 -28.76
N CYS A 216 0.95 -10.50 -29.78
CA CYS A 216 -0.40 -11.05 -29.87
C CYS A 216 -0.65 -12.09 -28.77
N SER A 217 -1.73 -11.94 -28.02
CA SER A 217 -2.10 -12.89 -26.97
C SER A 217 -2.51 -14.27 -27.47
N LYS A 218 -2.98 -14.39 -28.74
CA LYS A 218 -3.41 -15.66 -29.32
C LYS A 218 -2.30 -16.42 -30.02
N CYS A 219 -1.48 -15.76 -30.85
CA CYS A 219 -0.49 -16.44 -31.68
C CYS A 219 0.97 -16.10 -31.33
N GLY A 220 1.20 -15.20 -30.38
CA GLY A 220 2.56 -14.82 -29.96
C GLY A 220 3.32 -13.91 -30.90
N LYS A 221 2.79 -13.60 -32.12
CA LYS A 221 3.46 -12.74 -33.12
C LYS A 221 3.70 -11.35 -32.56
N ILE A 222 4.91 -10.82 -32.74
CA ILE A 222 5.31 -9.50 -32.26
C ILE A 222 5.30 -8.51 -33.42
N LYS A 223 4.58 -7.42 -33.32
CA LYS A 223 4.64 -6.28 -34.24
C LYS A 223 5.94 -5.51 -34.05
N LYS A 224 6.67 -5.23 -35.12
CA LYS A 224 7.90 -4.41 -35.08
C LYS A 224 7.58 -2.98 -34.74
N GLU A 225 6.52 -2.42 -35.31
CA GLU A 225 6.09 -1.03 -35.09
C GLU A 225 4.65 -0.99 -34.58
N LEU A 226 4.40 -0.17 -33.56
CA LEU A 226 3.09 0.15 -33.03
C LEU A 226 3.08 1.64 -32.69
N LYS A 227 2.20 2.40 -33.33
CA LYS A 227 2.05 3.83 -33.02
C LYS A 227 1.39 4.04 -31.66
N LEU A 228 1.81 5.05 -30.92
CA LEU A 228 1.23 5.36 -29.59
C LEU A 228 -0.28 5.67 -29.64
N SER A 229 -0.79 6.09 -30.81
CA SER A 229 -2.21 6.32 -31.06
C SER A 229 -3.01 5.03 -31.27
N GLU A 230 -2.36 3.91 -31.60
CA GLU A 230 -3.03 2.63 -31.81
C GLU A 230 -3.37 1.99 -30.46
N ARG A 231 -4.67 1.96 -30.15
CA ARG A 231 -5.18 1.40 -28.89
C ARG A 231 -5.67 -0.05 -28.99
N VAL A 232 -5.82 -0.55 -30.22
CA VAL A 232 -6.28 -1.92 -30.48
C VAL A 232 -5.24 -2.65 -31.29
N TYR A 233 -4.75 -3.78 -30.76
CA TYR A 233 -3.87 -4.67 -31.49
C TYR A 233 -4.67 -5.48 -32.52
N ARG A 234 -4.36 -5.32 -33.81
CA ARG A 234 -4.93 -6.15 -34.89
C ARG A 234 -3.86 -7.12 -35.34
N CYS A 235 -4.10 -8.42 -35.13
CA CYS A 235 -3.22 -9.48 -35.63
C CYS A 235 -3.45 -9.66 -37.13
N THR A 236 -2.37 -9.68 -37.91
CA THR A 236 -2.37 -9.99 -39.36
C THR A 236 -2.04 -11.45 -39.57
#